data_31008091d55c98e83711cfb7210d86f1
#
_entry.id   31008091d55c98e83711cfb7210d86f1
#
_cell.length_a   1.000
_cell.length_b   1.000
_cell.length_c   1.000
_cell.angle_alpha   90.00
_cell.angle_beta   90.00
_cell.angle_gamma   90.00
#
_symmetry.space_group_name_H-M   'P 1'
#
loop_
_entity.id
_entity.type
_entity.pdbx_description
1 polymer ?
#
loop_
_entity_poly.entity_id
_entity_poly.type
_entity_poly.pdbx_seq_one_letter_code
_entity_poly.pdbx_strand_id
1 'polypeptide(L)'
;MENMNVFQLNIGLNNNPYTFEKITEALVVTFEGEIVGTREHMGEYEGRPEPTLVAKIVTEMDSESLRVFTTMMAMKFTQECIGMKVNEEGTLVYNPDFKGEQYTFDAEYFIEF
;
A
#
# COMPACT_ATOMS: atom_id res chain seq x y z
N MET A 1 23.48 -2.32 5.23
CA MET A 1 22.65 -1.53 4.30
C MET A 1 22.24 -2.30 3.06
N GLU A 2 22.95 -3.34 2.72
CA GLU A 2 22.68 -4.12 1.52
C GLU A 2 21.37 -4.89 1.53
N ASN A 3 20.71 -5.00 2.66
CA ASN A 3 19.47 -5.75 2.77
C ASN A 3 18.23 -4.86 2.88
N MET A 4 18.36 -3.58 2.48
CA MET A 4 17.22 -2.67 2.49
C MET A 4 16.32 -2.91 1.30
N ASN A 5 15.03 -2.87 1.56
CA ASN A 5 14.00 -2.93 0.51
C ASN A 5 13.33 -1.57 0.38
N VAL A 6 13.01 -1.19 -0.86
CA VAL A 6 12.19 -0.02 -1.14
C VAL A 6 10.75 -0.51 -1.25
N PHE A 7 9.94 -0.10 -0.29
CA PHE A 7 8.57 -0.56 -0.13
C PHE A 7 7.62 0.59 -0.44
N GLN A 8 6.71 0.37 -1.36
CA GLN A 8 5.72 1.37 -1.72
C GLN A 8 4.32 0.80 -1.56
N LEU A 9 3.41 1.63 -1.04
CA LEU A 9 2.02 1.27 -0.85
C LEU A 9 1.13 2.25 -1.59
N ASN A 10 0.08 1.73 -2.22
CA ASN A 10 -0.99 2.54 -2.79
C ASN A 10 -2.28 2.12 -2.09
N ILE A 11 -2.76 2.98 -1.19
CA ILE A 11 -3.92 2.70 -0.34
C ILE A 11 -5.08 3.60 -0.73
N GLY A 12 -6.18 3.00 -1.17
CA GLY A 12 -7.38 3.76 -1.50
C GLY A 12 -7.98 4.44 -0.27
N LEU A 13 -8.52 5.62 -0.47
CA LEU A 13 -9.13 6.41 0.62
C LEU A 13 -10.66 6.37 0.58
N ASN A 14 -11.27 5.90 -0.51
CA ASN A 14 -12.72 5.73 -0.58
C ASN A 14 -13.15 4.58 0.33
N ASN A 15 -14.19 4.80 1.10
CA ASN A 15 -14.73 3.80 2.03
C ASN A 15 -13.71 3.33 3.06
N ASN A 16 -12.66 4.11 3.27
CA ASN A 16 -11.62 3.83 4.25
C ASN A 16 -12.05 4.48 5.58
N PRO A 17 -12.08 3.72 6.69
CA PRO A 17 -12.46 4.29 7.98
C PRO A 17 -11.42 5.27 8.53
N TYR A 18 -10.23 5.32 7.93
CA TYR A 18 -9.15 6.19 8.37
C TYR A 18 -8.84 7.24 7.33
N THR A 19 -8.48 8.44 7.80
CA THR A 19 -8.11 9.54 6.92
C THR A 19 -6.65 9.40 6.48
N PHE A 20 -6.27 10.17 5.46
CA PHE A 20 -4.88 10.27 5.01
C PHE A 20 -3.93 10.51 6.19
N GLU A 21 -4.29 11.47 7.07
CA GLU A 21 -3.46 11.84 8.21
C GLU A 21 -3.30 10.69 9.19
N LYS A 22 -4.38 9.98 9.47
CA LYS A 22 -4.36 8.86 10.41
C LYS A 22 -3.55 7.69 9.88
N ILE A 23 -3.67 7.40 8.60
CA ILE A 23 -2.88 6.33 7.98
C ILE A 23 -1.40 6.69 7.99
N THR A 24 -1.09 7.95 7.66
CA THR A 24 0.30 8.43 7.69
C THR A 24 0.89 8.28 9.10
N GLU A 25 0.15 8.67 10.13
CA GLU A 25 0.59 8.51 11.52
C GLU A 25 0.89 7.04 11.85
N ALA A 26 0.00 6.14 11.44
CA ALA A 26 0.17 4.72 11.70
C ALA A 26 1.43 4.17 11.03
N LEU A 27 1.70 4.62 9.79
CA LEU A 27 2.90 4.20 9.07
C LEU A 27 4.16 4.75 9.74
N VAL A 28 4.12 6.00 10.18
CA VAL A 28 5.27 6.61 10.87
C VAL A 28 5.60 5.84 12.15
N VAL A 29 4.58 5.45 12.90
CA VAL A 29 4.79 4.67 14.13
C VAL A 29 5.36 3.29 13.82
N THR A 30 4.82 2.63 12.80
CA THR A 30 5.24 1.26 12.44
C THR A 30 6.65 1.23 11.88
N PHE A 31 7.00 2.22 11.05
CA PHE A 31 8.29 2.27 10.36
C PHE A 31 9.11 3.46 10.86
N GLU A 32 9.23 3.58 12.17
CA GLU A 32 9.94 4.70 12.79
C GLU A 32 11.30 4.92 12.17
N GLY A 33 11.51 6.13 11.66
CA GLY A 33 12.78 6.50 11.05
C GLY A 33 13.01 5.97 9.65
N GLU A 34 12.07 5.21 9.11
CA GLU A 34 12.23 4.54 7.81
C GLU A 34 11.33 5.11 6.71
N ILE A 35 10.32 5.89 7.03
CA ILE A 35 9.44 6.46 6.01
C ILE A 35 10.14 7.54 5.22
N VAL A 36 10.16 7.41 3.89
CA VAL A 36 10.69 8.43 2.99
C VAL A 36 9.66 9.52 2.78
N GLY A 37 8.37 9.16 2.68
CA GLY A 37 7.32 10.14 2.56
C GLY A 37 5.96 9.54 2.25
N THR A 38 4.93 10.38 2.37
CA THR A 38 3.57 10.04 1.96
C THR A 38 3.00 11.21 1.16
N ARG A 39 2.12 10.90 0.20
CA ARG A 39 1.38 11.94 -0.51
C ARG A 39 0.05 11.39 -0.98
N GLU A 40 -0.87 12.29 -1.29
CA GLU A 40 -2.16 11.90 -1.87
C GLU A 40 -2.08 12.06 -3.38
N HIS A 41 -2.70 11.12 -4.09
CA HIS A 41 -2.75 11.13 -5.54
C HIS A 41 -4.13 10.64 -5.99
N MET A 42 -4.67 11.23 -7.04
CA MET A 42 -5.94 10.76 -7.61
C MET A 42 -5.64 9.59 -8.52
N GLY A 43 -5.91 8.39 -8.01
CA GLY A 43 -5.75 7.16 -8.79
C GLY A 43 -7.06 6.75 -9.43
N GLU A 44 -7.09 5.51 -9.90
CA GLU A 44 -8.28 4.93 -10.52
C GLU A 44 -8.39 3.48 -10.10
N TYR A 45 -9.61 3.08 -9.76
CA TYR A 45 -9.91 1.70 -9.41
C TYR A 45 -11.21 1.29 -10.07
N GLU A 46 -11.18 0.23 -10.87
CA GLU A 46 -12.34 -0.26 -11.60
C GLU A 46 -13.01 0.84 -12.45
N GLY A 47 -12.19 1.65 -13.10
CA GLY A 47 -12.67 2.71 -13.98
C GLY A 47 -13.19 3.96 -13.29
N ARG A 48 -13.06 4.05 -11.95
CA ARG A 48 -13.53 5.20 -11.19
C ARG A 48 -12.36 5.92 -10.52
N PRO A 49 -12.42 7.25 -10.44
CA PRO A 49 -11.39 8.00 -9.71
C PRO A 49 -11.40 7.59 -8.24
N GLU A 50 -10.21 7.39 -7.68
CA GLU A 50 -10.06 7.07 -6.26
C GLU A 50 -8.91 7.86 -5.67
N PRO A 51 -9.18 8.73 -4.67
CA PRO A 51 -8.09 9.35 -3.92
C PRO A 51 -7.25 8.25 -3.29
N THR A 52 -5.95 8.34 -3.43
CA THR A 52 -5.04 7.28 -3.02
C THR A 52 -3.90 7.85 -2.21
N LEU A 53 -3.61 7.23 -1.07
CA LEU A 53 -2.40 7.53 -0.31
C LEU A 53 -1.27 6.71 -0.93
N VAL A 54 -0.19 7.38 -1.29
CA VAL A 54 1.02 6.74 -1.79
C VAL A 54 2.11 6.94 -0.76
N ALA A 55 2.67 5.84 -0.25
CA ALA A 55 3.73 5.88 0.74
C ALA A 55 4.96 5.19 0.20
N LYS A 56 6.13 5.76 0.48
CA LYS A 56 7.41 5.16 0.12
C LYS A 56 8.25 5.01 1.38
N ILE A 57 8.71 3.81 1.61
CA ILE A 57 9.39 3.43 2.83
C ILE A 57 10.64 2.63 2.46
N VAL A 58 11.77 2.94 3.08
CA VAL A 58 12.97 2.13 2.92
C VAL A 58 13.15 1.37 4.22
N THR A 59 13.17 0.06 4.16
CA THR A 59 13.12 -0.77 5.37
C THR A 59 13.94 -2.05 5.22
N GLU A 60 14.36 -2.61 6.35
CA GLU A 60 15.07 -3.88 6.39
C GLU A 60 14.11 -5.09 6.40
N MET A 61 12.79 -4.85 6.52
CA MET A 61 11.83 -5.94 6.49
C MET A 61 11.90 -6.68 5.16
N ASP A 62 11.77 -8.01 5.21
CA ASP A 62 11.78 -8.81 4.00
C ASP A 62 10.42 -8.74 3.28
N SER A 63 10.40 -9.18 2.03
CA SER A 63 9.21 -9.11 1.17
C SER A 63 8.02 -9.84 1.77
N GLU A 64 8.27 -10.99 2.39
CA GLU A 64 7.19 -11.79 2.97
C GLU A 64 6.54 -11.07 4.14
N SER A 65 7.36 -10.50 5.02
CA SER A 65 6.86 -9.73 6.16
C SER A 65 6.08 -8.50 5.70
N LEU A 66 6.58 -7.83 4.65
CA LEU A 66 5.88 -6.67 4.09
C LEU A 66 4.53 -7.06 3.48
N ARG A 67 4.45 -8.24 2.86
CA ARG A 67 3.20 -8.74 2.31
C ARG A 67 2.19 -9.04 3.42
N VAL A 68 2.64 -9.66 4.51
CA VAL A 68 1.78 -9.93 5.66
C VAL A 68 1.27 -8.62 6.25
N PHE A 69 2.16 -7.65 6.42
CA PHE A 69 1.79 -6.33 6.93
C PHE A 69 0.74 -5.67 6.03
N THR A 70 0.94 -5.73 4.71
CA THR A 70 0.01 -5.13 3.76
C THR A 70 -1.36 -5.81 3.82
N THR A 71 -1.38 -7.14 3.98
CA THR A 71 -2.63 -7.89 4.14
C THR A 71 -3.38 -7.41 5.39
N MET A 72 -2.67 -7.25 6.49
CA MET A 72 -3.28 -6.77 7.73
C MET A 72 -3.84 -5.35 7.57
N MET A 73 -3.14 -4.51 6.82
CA MET A 73 -3.63 -3.16 6.54
C MET A 73 -4.89 -3.17 5.68
N ALA A 74 -4.96 -4.06 4.68
CA ALA A 74 -6.15 -4.19 3.86
C ALA A 74 -7.37 -4.53 4.72
N MET A 75 -7.17 -5.40 5.71
CA MET A 75 -8.23 -5.75 6.65
C MET A 75 -8.59 -4.58 7.55
N LYS A 76 -7.59 -3.92 8.12
CA LYS A 76 -7.81 -2.79 9.03
C LYS A 76 -8.52 -1.64 8.35
N PHE A 77 -8.16 -1.35 7.11
CA PHE A 77 -8.73 -0.23 6.36
C PHE A 77 -9.96 -0.61 5.54
N THR A 78 -10.41 -1.86 5.68
CA THR A 78 -11.59 -2.40 4.97
C THR A 78 -11.49 -2.19 3.46
N GLN A 79 -10.30 -2.36 2.92
CA GLN A 79 -10.06 -2.25 1.48
C GLN A 79 -10.13 -3.62 0.84
N GLU A 80 -10.62 -3.69 -0.40
CA GLU A 80 -10.61 -4.94 -1.14
C GLU A 80 -9.18 -5.40 -1.39
N CYS A 81 -8.31 -4.44 -1.73
CA CYS A 81 -6.90 -4.71 -1.94
C CYS A 81 -6.09 -3.43 -1.75
N ILE A 82 -4.79 -3.61 -1.60
CA ILE A 82 -3.82 -2.51 -1.50
C ILE A 82 -2.71 -2.81 -2.51
N GLY A 83 -2.32 -1.80 -3.29
CA GLY A 83 -1.17 -1.94 -4.19
C GLY A 83 0.12 -1.94 -3.38
N MET A 84 0.96 -2.93 -3.61
CA MET A 84 2.23 -3.08 -2.92
C MET A 84 3.33 -3.27 -3.95
N LYS A 85 4.42 -2.53 -3.79
CA LYS A 85 5.59 -2.68 -4.64
C LYS A 85 6.81 -2.83 -3.74
N VAL A 86 7.56 -3.91 -3.93
CA VAL A 86 8.81 -4.13 -3.21
C VAL A 86 9.90 -4.13 -4.27
N ASN A 87 10.79 -3.14 -4.20
CA ASN A 87 11.80 -2.88 -5.21
C ASN A 87 11.12 -2.70 -6.58
N GLU A 88 11.31 -3.61 -7.52
CA GLU A 88 10.73 -3.48 -8.85
C GLU A 88 9.46 -4.32 -9.06
N GLU A 89 9.03 -5.06 -8.04
CA GLU A 89 7.90 -5.98 -8.17
C GLU A 89 6.64 -5.42 -7.52
N GLY A 90 5.63 -5.15 -8.35
CA GLY A 90 4.34 -4.66 -7.89
C GLY A 90 3.28 -5.74 -7.93
N THR A 91 2.35 -5.70 -6.99
CA THR A 91 1.24 -6.63 -6.92
C THR A 91 0.07 -5.98 -6.19
N LEU A 92 -1.11 -6.57 -6.34
CA LEU A 92 -2.26 -6.23 -5.51
C LEU A 92 -2.32 -7.25 -4.38
N VAL A 93 -2.41 -6.77 -3.15
CA VAL A 93 -2.55 -7.63 -1.98
C VAL A 93 -3.99 -7.53 -1.53
N TYR A 94 -4.72 -8.64 -1.62
CA TYR A 94 -6.16 -8.67 -1.37
C TYR A 94 -6.47 -8.95 0.10
N ASN A 95 -7.53 -8.29 0.56
CA ASN A 95 -8.11 -8.57 1.86
C ASN A 95 -8.61 -10.02 1.82
N PRO A 96 -8.26 -10.87 2.81
CA PRO A 96 -8.72 -12.25 2.82
C PRO A 96 -10.25 -12.40 2.84
N ASP A 97 -10.95 -11.36 3.30
CA ASP A 97 -12.42 -11.38 3.35
C ASP A 97 -13.06 -10.98 2.01
N PHE A 98 -12.25 -10.55 1.04
CA PHE A 98 -12.76 -10.18 -0.28
C PHE A 98 -13.17 -11.43 -1.05
N LYS A 99 -14.43 -11.46 -1.51
CA LYS A 99 -15.00 -12.61 -2.22
C LYS A 99 -15.08 -12.43 -3.73
N GLY A 100 -14.70 -11.26 -4.22
CA GLY A 100 -14.77 -10.96 -5.64
C GLY A 100 -13.60 -11.53 -6.42
N GLU A 101 -13.57 -11.20 -7.70
CA GLU A 101 -12.51 -11.62 -8.59
C GLU A 101 -11.22 -10.86 -8.29
N GLN A 102 -10.13 -11.60 -8.17
CA GLN A 102 -8.82 -11.01 -7.95
C GLN A 102 -8.09 -10.86 -9.28
N TYR A 103 -7.54 -9.67 -9.50
CA TYR A 103 -6.85 -9.36 -10.74
C TYR A 103 -5.34 -9.37 -10.53
N THR A 104 -4.61 -9.72 -11.58
CA THR A 104 -3.18 -9.54 -11.59
C THR A 104 -2.90 -8.06 -11.82
N PHE A 105 -1.83 -7.57 -11.23
CA PHE A 105 -1.46 -6.16 -11.32
C PHE A 105 -0.18 -6.02 -12.11
N ASP A 106 -0.24 -5.18 -13.14
CA ASP A 106 0.96 -4.88 -13.92
C ASP A 106 1.67 -3.69 -13.27
N ALA A 107 2.94 -3.88 -12.98
CA ALA A 107 3.73 -2.86 -12.27
C ALA A 107 3.75 -1.52 -12.99
N GLU A 108 3.56 -1.51 -14.32
CA GLU A 108 3.56 -0.26 -15.08
C GLU A 108 2.38 0.66 -14.75
N TYR A 109 1.30 0.10 -14.18
CA TYR A 109 0.15 0.89 -13.76
C TYR A 109 0.25 1.37 -12.32
N PHE A 110 1.35 1.06 -11.65
CA PHE A 110 1.55 1.45 -10.26
C PHE A 110 1.79 2.96 -10.17
N ILE A 111 1.06 3.62 -9.27
CA ILE A 111 1.27 5.06 -9.05
C ILE A 111 2.62 5.22 -8.35
N GLU A 112 3.54 5.89 -9.01
CA GLU A 112 4.88 6.10 -8.44
C GLU A 112 4.87 7.24 -7.42
N PHE A 113 5.70 7.09 -6.42
CA PHE A 113 5.89 8.14 -5.41
C PHE A 113 6.71 9.33 -5.97
#